data_2bb65fc79f55acc774615ea3cf1aa4a3
#
_entry.id   2bb65fc79f55acc774615ea3cf1aa4a3
#
_cell.length_a   1.000
_cell.length_b   1.000
_cell.length_c   1.000
_cell.angle_alpha   90.00
_cell.angle_beta   90.00
_cell.angle_gamma   90.00
#
_symmetry.space_group_name_H-M   'P 1'
#
loop_
_entity.id
_entity.type
_entity.pdbx_description
1 polymer ?
#
loop_
_entity_poly.entity_id
_entity_poly.type
_entity_poly.pdbx_seq_one_letter_code
_entity_poly.pdbx_strand_id
1 'polypeptide(L)'
;MKKLIYFLGWLLPLALTAADFSARFEAIKRTATPAALYTFLYALPKGGDVHNHLGGAIRAEWWYAAATDPARNGGDTFYTRVHFTADVKPGVPLVLYQTIRRATYERLTPAGQADYAPLTALSSAQKQEWLDALRLDRPGEGREEFFSWIWPRSGQLHQNIHVVAETMIATMQAYGAEGLRYLETQQGAQSFRDNRGELIPAEVAAKFLQNRLAQPDARATGVTVRFQATVLRFLPNAAQQLEELYEFVDGHRDLWVGLNMAGIEENDKGNPSRFTAKYRELRRRFPTLALSIHAGEMDGPDHHVRDTLLLGASRIGHGVNLIQDPATLLLLQQTRRVLVEINLISNRLLEYTPNLAQHPFPEYLRTGIPVCLNTDDRGMWDSNLTDEYYTAVTTFNLSWEELIQLGRNSLSFSFAAPAVKAQLLAEYERAVSAFTEKYLAPDSLASLATVSPITYGYAKRTWGFPFAQ
;
A
#
# COMPACT_ATOMS: atom_id res chain seq x y z
N MET A 1 37.61 -39.51 -16.71
CA MET A 1 38.30 -38.31 -16.18
C MET A 1 38.36 -37.23 -17.25
N LYS A 2 37.89 -36.07 -17.00
CA LYS A 2 37.84 -34.76 -17.69
C LYS A 2 36.39 -34.27 -17.82
N LYS A 3 36.05 -33.31 -16.97
CA LYS A 3 35.26 -32.09 -17.17
C LYS A 3 34.61 -31.66 -15.83
N LEU A 4 35.40 -31.06 -15.00
CA LEU A 4 34.91 -30.32 -13.85
C LEU A 4 35.87 -29.14 -13.61
N ILE A 5 35.85 -28.15 -14.45
CA ILE A 5 36.44 -26.82 -14.18
C ILE A 5 35.85 -25.86 -15.21
N TYR A 6 34.74 -25.20 -14.93
CA TYR A 6 34.30 -23.95 -15.55
C TYR A 6 33.03 -23.42 -14.88
N PHE A 7 33.07 -23.16 -13.59
CA PHE A 7 31.96 -22.40 -12.92
C PHE A 7 32.41 -21.45 -11.80
N LEU A 8 33.72 -21.25 -11.63
CA LEU A 8 34.21 -20.38 -10.54
C LEU A 8 34.63 -18.96 -10.98
N GLY A 9 34.57 -18.63 -12.26
CA GLY A 9 35.13 -17.37 -12.77
C GLY A 9 34.22 -16.14 -12.77
N TRP A 10 32.92 -16.31 -12.55
CA TRP A 10 31.96 -15.21 -12.71
C TRP A 10 31.35 -14.68 -11.40
N LEU A 11 31.61 -15.31 -10.27
CA LEU A 11 31.14 -14.87 -8.98
C LEU A 11 32.08 -13.87 -8.27
N LEU A 12 33.37 -13.86 -8.63
CA LEU A 12 34.33 -12.99 -7.97
C LEU A 12 34.18 -11.48 -8.26
N PRO A 13 33.88 -11.02 -9.49
CA PRO A 13 33.73 -9.59 -9.74
C PRO A 13 32.48 -8.98 -9.07
N LEU A 14 31.38 -9.75 -8.95
CA LEU A 14 30.14 -9.31 -8.29
C LEU A 14 30.32 -9.16 -6.76
N ALA A 15 31.07 -10.04 -6.13
CA ALA A 15 31.34 -9.98 -4.69
C ALA A 15 32.24 -8.81 -4.32
N LEU A 16 33.24 -8.49 -5.12
CA LEU A 16 34.14 -7.33 -4.92
C LEU A 16 33.37 -6.01 -5.10
N THR A 17 32.54 -5.88 -6.12
CA THR A 17 31.74 -4.67 -6.35
C THR A 17 30.67 -4.42 -5.28
N ALA A 18 30.08 -5.47 -4.69
CA ALA A 18 29.11 -5.34 -3.61
C ALA A 18 29.76 -4.82 -2.31
N ALA A 19 30.91 -5.37 -1.91
CA ALA A 19 31.63 -4.92 -0.72
C ALA A 19 32.10 -3.45 -0.84
N ASP A 20 32.56 -3.05 -2.01
CA ASP A 20 32.98 -1.70 -2.32
C ASP A 20 31.81 -0.72 -2.23
N PHE A 21 30.60 -1.12 -2.69
CA PHE A 21 29.44 -0.26 -2.66
C PHE A 21 28.84 -0.12 -1.25
N SER A 22 28.96 -1.14 -0.40
CA SER A 22 28.54 -1.02 1.00
C SER A 22 29.34 0.04 1.74
N ALA A 23 30.66 0.07 1.57
CA ALA A 23 31.51 1.14 2.10
C ALA A 23 31.14 2.51 1.48
N ARG A 24 30.83 2.53 0.19
CA ARG A 24 30.36 3.74 -0.51
C ARG A 24 29.04 4.24 0.05
N PHE A 25 28.06 3.37 0.26
CA PHE A 25 26.76 3.74 0.82
C PHE A 25 26.91 4.31 2.25
N GLU A 26 27.75 3.71 3.08
CA GLU A 26 28.08 4.25 4.41
C GLU A 26 28.70 5.67 4.31
N ALA A 27 29.55 5.92 3.31
CA ALA A 27 30.09 7.26 3.07
C ALA A 27 29.00 8.23 2.62
N ILE A 28 28.08 7.82 1.74
CA ILE A 28 26.94 8.62 1.29
C ILE A 28 26.07 9.03 2.50
N LYS A 29 25.68 8.09 3.36
CA LYS A 29 24.88 8.39 4.56
C LYS A 29 25.53 9.42 5.48
N ARG A 30 26.87 9.41 5.58
CA ARG A 30 27.60 10.37 6.45
C ARG A 30 27.81 11.75 5.84
N THR A 31 27.93 11.84 4.51
CA THR A 31 28.38 13.07 3.85
C THR A 31 27.33 13.77 3.02
N ALA A 32 26.29 13.06 2.58
CA ALA A 32 25.20 13.64 1.82
C ALA A 32 24.33 14.55 2.70
N THR A 33 23.84 15.64 2.12
CA THR A 33 22.75 16.39 2.77
C THR A 33 21.48 15.52 2.84
N PRO A 34 20.56 15.80 3.77
CA PRO A 34 19.29 15.08 3.84
C PRO A 34 18.57 15.02 2.49
N ALA A 35 18.52 16.13 1.75
CA ALA A 35 17.90 16.18 0.44
C ALA A 35 18.64 15.34 -0.62
N ALA A 36 19.97 15.32 -0.60
CA ALA A 36 20.76 14.48 -1.51
C ALA A 36 20.59 12.98 -1.20
N LEU A 37 20.53 12.59 0.08
CA LEU A 37 20.24 11.22 0.47
C LEU A 37 18.83 10.81 0.05
N TYR A 38 17.83 11.69 0.22
CA TYR A 38 16.47 11.44 -0.25
C TYR A 38 16.44 11.25 -1.76
N THR A 39 17.12 12.12 -2.52
CA THR A 39 17.21 12.01 -3.99
C THR A 39 17.86 10.70 -4.43
N PHE A 40 18.92 10.27 -3.72
CA PHE A 40 19.56 8.98 -3.95
C PHE A 40 18.60 7.82 -3.72
N LEU A 41 17.84 7.84 -2.62
CA LEU A 41 16.83 6.81 -2.32
C LEU A 41 15.61 6.89 -3.26
N TYR A 42 15.29 8.07 -3.79
CA TYR A 42 14.24 8.20 -4.80
C TYR A 42 14.63 7.48 -6.11
N ALA A 43 15.88 7.59 -6.52
CA ALA A 43 16.41 6.92 -7.70
C ALA A 43 16.67 5.42 -7.52
N LEU A 44 16.65 4.91 -6.28
CA LEU A 44 16.93 3.51 -5.96
C LEU A 44 15.84 2.59 -6.52
N PRO A 45 16.20 1.46 -7.16
CA PRO A 45 15.24 0.39 -7.46
C PRO A 45 14.63 -0.18 -6.17
N LYS A 46 13.28 -0.23 -6.07
CA LYS A 46 12.59 -0.59 -4.82
C LYS A 46 11.90 -1.96 -4.83
N GLY A 47 11.91 -2.67 -5.96
CA GLY A 47 11.22 -3.97 -6.07
C GLY A 47 9.70 -3.79 -6.16
N GLY A 48 8.97 -4.18 -5.13
CA GLY A 48 7.52 -4.11 -5.08
C GLY A 48 6.99 -3.46 -3.80
N ASP A 49 5.73 -3.01 -3.87
CA ASP A 49 4.89 -2.70 -2.73
C ASP A 49 3.75 -3.73 -2.70
N VAL A 50 3.65 -4.51 -1.65
CA VAL A 50 2.74 -5.67 -1.55
C VAL A 50 1.71 -5.51 -0.45
N HIS A 51 1.75 -4.38 0.27
CA HIS A 51 0.77 -4.02 1.29
C HIS A 51 0.33 -2.57 1.13
N ASN A 52 -0.74 -2.38 0.41
CA ASN A 52 -1.41 -1.09 0.28
C ASN A 52 -2.87 -1.28 -0.09
N HIS A 53 -3.71 -0.32 0.30
CA HIS A 53 -5.10 -0.23 -0.08
C HIS A 53 -5.21 0.73 -1.26
N LEU A 54 -5.70 0.27 -2.43
CA LEU A 54 -5.77 1.15 -3.61
C LEU A 54 -6.49 2.46 -3.28
N GLY A 55 -7.65 2.38 -2.60
CA GLY A 55 -8.41 3.54 -2.21
C GLY A 55 -7.68 4.52 -1.30
N GLY A 56 -6.89 4.02 -0.35
CA GLY A 56 -6.06 4.84 0.55
C GLY A 56 -4.75 5.30 -0.08
N ALA A 57 -4.27 4.59 -1.12
CA ALA A 57 -3.08 4.99 -1.86
C ALA A 57 -3.33 6.14 -2.83
N ILE A 58 -4.58 6.39 -3.23
CA ILE A 58 -4.96 7.47 -4.15
C ILE A 58 -4.95 8.80 -3.41
N ARG A 59 -4.22 9.77 -3.94
CA ARG A 59 -4.14 11.13 -3.40
C ARG A 59 -5.48 11.88 -3.53
N ALA A 60 -5.77 12.75 -2.59
CA ALA A 60 -6.97 13.58 -2.60
C ALA A 60 -7.11 14.40 -3.90
N GLU A 61 -6.00 14.93 -4.43
CA GLU A 61 -5.99 15.69 -5.69
C GLU A 61 -6.39 14.82 -6.89
N TRP A 62 -5.96 13.56 -6.91
CA TRP A 62 -6.30 12.63 -8.01
C TRP A 62 -7.77 12.22 -7.93
N TRP A 63 -8.27 11.97 -6.70
CA TRP A 63 -9.70 11.78 -6.46
C TRP A 63 -10.51 12.95 -6.98
N TYR A 64 -10.13 14.19 -6.60
CA TYR A 64 -10.83 15.39 -7.04
C TYR A 64 -10.82 15.54 -8.55
N ALA A 65 -9.63 15.44 -9.17
CA ALA A 65 -9.47 15.61 -10.60
C ALA A 65 -10.27 14.58 -11.42
N ALA A 66 -10.30 13.30 -10.97
CA ALA A 66 -11.08 12.29 -11.64
C ALA A 66 -12.58 12.46 -11.41
N ALA A 67 -13.01 12.74 -10.17
CA ALA A 67 -14.42 12.88 -9.81
C ALA A 67 -15.10 14.11 -10.46
N THR A 68 -14.33 15.16 -10.78
CA THR A 68 -14.87 16.40 -11.40
C THR A 68 -14.75 16.42 -12.93
N ASP A 69 -14.15 15.41 -13.55
CA ASP A 69 -14.01 15.30 -15.00
C ASP A 69 -14.97 14.23 -15.55
N PRO A 70 -16.01 14.63 -16.32
CA PRO A 70 -16.97 13.67 -16.87
C PRO A 70 -16.36 12.62 -17.80
N ALA A 71 -15.24 12.90 -18.44
CA ALA A 71 -14.54 11.94 -19.29
C ALA A 71 -13.84 10.84 -18.45
N ARG A 72 -13.47 11.16 -17.22
CA ARG A 72 -12.74 10.27 -16.30
C ARG A 72 -13.63 9.58 -15.29
N ASN A 73 -14.84 10.07 -15.04
CA ASN A 73 -15.77 9.52 -14.05
C ASN A 73 -16.97 8.78 -14.67
N GLY A 74 -16.95 8.57 -15.99
CA GLY A 74 -18.05 7.92 -16.71
C GLY A 74 -19.34 8.74 -16.77
N GLY A 75 -19.25 10.07 -16.67
CA GLY A 75 -20.40 10.99 -16.73
C GLY A 75 -21.21 11.07 -15.42
N ASP A 76 -20.66 10.62 -14.30
CA ASP A 76 -21.29 10.76 -12.99
C ASP A 76 -21.08 12.17 -12.40
N THR A 77 -21.82 12.48 -11.34
CA THR A 77 -21.66 13.72 -10.57
C THR A 77 -21.50 13.36 -9.11
N PHE A 78 -20.52 13.98 -8.48
CA PHE A 78 -20.23 13.79 -7.07
C PHE A 78 -20.58 15.03 -6.27
N TYR A 79 -21.15 14.82 -5.09
CA TYR A 79 -21.55 15.84 -4.13
C TYR A 79 -20.83 15.59 -2.82
N THR A 80 -20.46 16.66 -2.13
CA THR A 80 -19.87 16.55 -0.79
C THR A 80 -20.69 17.35 0.22
N ARG A 81 -20.75 16.85 1.45
CA ARG A 81 -21.48 17.51 2.51
C ARG A 81 -20.71 18.72 3.00
N VAL A 82 -21.31 19.90 2.91
CA VAL A 82 -20.70 21.19 3.30
C VAL A 82 -21.40 21.85 4.48
N HIS A 83 -22.57 21.34 4.87
CA HIS A 83 -23.36 21.82 5.99
C HIS A 83 -23.98 20.68 6.77
N PHE A 84 -24.51 21.01 7.95
CA PHE A 84 -25.43 20.18 8.71
C PHE A 84 -26.69 21.01 8.99
N THR A 85 -27.82 20.57 8.46
CA THR A 85 -29.13 21.14 8.85
C THR A 85 -29.60 20.52 10.16
N ALA A 86 -30.55 21.17 10.84
CA ALA A 86 -31.04 20.76 12.16
C ALA A 86 -31.76 19.39 12.19
N ASP A 87 -32.12 18.82 11.02
CA ASP A 87 -32.91 17.59 10.90
C ASP A 87 -32.04 16.30 10.80
N VAL A 88 -30.98 16.26 11.55
CA VAL A 88 -30.13 15.06 11.57
C VAL A 88 -30.79 13.99 12.44
N LYS A 89 -30.97 12.79 11.82
CA LYS A 89 -31.52 11.65 12.56
C LYS A 89 -30.53 11.18 13.64
N PRO A 90 -30.98 10.95 14.89
CA PRO A 90 -30.11 10.36 15.91
C PRO A 90 -29.49 9.06 15.45
N GLY A 91 -28.18 8.87 15.72
CA GLY A 91 -27.44 7.66 15.39
C GLY A 91 -26.86 7.59 13.95
N VAL A 92 -27.07 8.63 13.13
CA VAL A 92 -26.36 8.75 11.84
C VAL A 92 -25.09 9.57 12.04
N PRO A 93 -23.90 9.04 11.72
CA PRO A 93 -22.67 9.82 11.82
C PRO A 93 -22.72 11.06 10.94
N LEU A 94 -22.41 12.22 11.53
CA LEU A 94 -22.32 13.49 10.84
C LEU A 94 -20.90 13.67 10.32
N VAL A 95 -20.70 13.30 9.07
CA VAL A 95 -19.38 13.39 8.42
C VAL A 95 -19.36 14.58 7.48
N LEU A 96 -18.69 15.67 7.88
CA LEU A 96 -18.40 16.79 6.99
C LEU A 96 -17.45 16.33 5.87
N TYR A 97 -17.66 16.84 4.67
CA TYR A 97 -16.94 16.45 3.46
C TYR A 97 -17.14 15.00 3.02
N GLN A 98 -18.14 14.28 3.54
CA GLN A 98 -18.54 12.99 3.00
C GLN A 98 -18.95 13.12 1.53
N THR A 99 -18.34 12.35 0.67
CA THR A 99 -18.62 12.36 -0.78
C THR A 99 -19.64 11.29 -1.16
N ILE A 100 -20.70 11.71 -1.85
CA ILE A 100 -21.75 10.84 -2.38
C ILE A 100 -21.91 11.04 -3.88
N ARG A 101 -22.48 10.04 -4.55
CA ARG A 101 -22.79 10.06 -5.98
C ARG A 101 -24.16 10.68 -6.22
N ARG A 102 -24.40 11.13 -7.47
CA ARG A 102 -25.68 11.67 -7.94
C ARG A 102 -26.87 10.78 -7.56
N ALA A 103 -26.79 9.48 -7.82
CA ALA A 103 -27.86 8.55 -7.51
C ALA A 103 -28.23 8.49 -6.01
N THR A 104 -27.27 8.73 -5.12
CA THR A 104 -27.53 8.84 -3.68
C THR A 104 -28.10 10.21 -3.32
N TYR A 105 -27.54 11.28 -3.90
CA TYR A 105 -27.99 12.66 -3.68
C TYR A 105 -29.47 12.83 -4.07
N GLU A 106 -29.91 12.31 -5.22
CA GLU A 106 -31.27 12.39 -5.72
C GLU A 106 -32.30 11.66 -4.84
N ARG A 107 -31.86 10.72 -4.00
CA ARG A 107 -32.70 10.01 -3.03
C ARG A 107 -32.85 10.73 -1.68
N LEU A 108 -32.08 11.77 -1.46
CA LEU A 108 -32.19 12.58 -0.24
C LEU A 108 -33.44 13.45 -0.28
N THR A 109 -33.95 13.79 0.91
CA THR A 109 -34.97 14.83 1.04
C THR A 109 -34.45 16.20 0.60
N PRO A 110 -35.30 17.17 0.22
CA PRO A 110 -34.83 18.52 -0.10
C PRO A 110 -33.95 19.16 0.99
N ALA A 111 -34.29 18.95 2.26
CA ALA A 111 -33.48 19.42 3.38
C ALA A 111 -32.11 18.72 3.42
N GLY A 112 -32.08 17.39 3.18
CA GLY A 112 -30.83 16.64 3.09
C GLY A 112 -29.96 17.05 1.89
N GLN A 113 -30.58 17.37 0.75
CA GLN A 113 -29.86 17.86 -0.44
C GLN A 113 -29.19 19.22 -0.20
N ALA A 114 -29.83 20.08 0.62
CA ALA A 114 -29.29 21.41 0.97
C ALA A 114 -27.95 21.32 1.73
N ASP A 115 -27.65 20.19 2.37
CA ASP A 115 -26.37 19.96 3.05
C ASP A 115 -25.19 19.70 2.10
N TYR A 116 -25.46 19.43 0.82
CA TYR A 116 -24.44 19.00 -0.12
C TYR A 116 -24.24 20.01 -1.25
N ALA A 117 -23.00 20.14 -1.67
CA ALA A 117 -22.62 20.88 -2.89
C ALA A 117 -21.96 19.92 -3.91
N PRO A 118 -22.16 20.13 -5.22
CA PRO A 118 -21.39 19.43 -6.23
C PRO A 118 -19.89 19.72 -6.04
N LEU A 119 -19.03 18.71 -6.22
CA LEU A 119 -17.56 18.91 -6.14
C LEU A 119 -17.08 19.98 -7.12
N THR A 120 -17.71 20.09 -8.29
CA THR A 120 -17.39 21.11 -9.31
C THR A 120 -17.79 22.53 -8.93
N ALA A 121 -18.63 22.71 -7.91
CA ALA A 121 -19.11 24.02 -7.45
C ALA A 121 -18.46 24.50 -6.14
N LEU A 122 -17.50 23.76 -5.62
CA LEU A 122 -16.78 24.17 -4.40
C LEU A 122 -15.96 25.43 -4.65
N SER A 123 -16.01 26.36 -3.71
CA SER A 123 -15.05 27.48 -3.67
C SER A 123 -13.61 26.94 -3.47
N SER A 124 -12.62 27.76 -3.77
CA SER A 124 -11.21 27.36 -3.56
C SER A 124 -10.92 26.95 -2.12
N ALA A 125 -11.52 27.65 -1.14
CA ALA A 125 -11.39 27.31 0.28
C ALA A 125 -12.04 25.96 0.60
N GLN A 126 -13.27 25.73 0.19
CA GLN A 126 -13.97 24.45 0.41
C GLN A 126 -13.29 23.28 -0.29
N LYS A 127 -12.73 23.52 -1.50
CA LYS A 127 -11.93 22.51 -2.19
C LYS A 127 -10.70 22.14 -1.36
N GLN A 128 -9.96 23.12 -0.83
CA GLN A 128 -8.80 22.86 -0.01
C GLN A 128 -9.17 22.08 1.26
N GLU A 129 -10.22 22.48 1.94
CA GLU A 129 -10.73 21.77 3.12
C GLU A 129 -11.18 20.33 2.79
N TRP A 130 -11.81 20.12 1.64
CA TRP A 130 -12.15 18.77 1.15
C TRP A 130 -10.91 17.91 0.90
N LEU A 131 -9.86 18.47 0.27
CA LEU A 131 -8.60 17.77 0.05
C LEU A 131 -7.93 17.40 1.38
N ASP A 132 -7.87 18.34 2.32
CA ASP A 132 -7.24 18.14 3.63
C ASP A 132 -8.06 17.14 4.48
N ALA A 133 -9.40 17.14 4.34
CA ALA A 133 -10.26 16.19 5.03
C ALA A 133 -10.07 14.73 4.63
N LEU A 134 -9.36 14.45 3.53
CA LEU A 134 -9.00 13.10 3.08
C LEU A 134 -7.56 12.71 3.46
N ARG A 135 -6.89 13.48 4.31
CA ARG A 135 -5.51 13.26 4.74
C ARG A 135 -5.39 13.23 6.25
N LEU A 136 -4.36 12.57 6.72
CA LEU A 136 -3.91 12.61 8.10
C LEU A 136 -2.71 13.56 8.16
N ASP A 137 -2.95 14.86 8.24
CA ASP A 137 -1.93 15.88 8.05
C ASP A 137 -1.87 16.97 9.13
N ARG A 138 -2.73 16.89 10.15
CA ARG A 138 -2.82 17.85 11.25
C ARG A 138 -2.32 17.25 12.58
N PRO A 139 -1.74 18.05 13.46
CA PRO A 139 -1.37 17.60 14.79
C PRO A 139 -2.60 17.09 15.58
N GLY A 140 -2.45 15.93 16.21
CA GLY A 140 -3.51 15.30 17.00
C GLY A 140 -4.49 14.43 16.20
N GLU A 141 -4.33 14.35 14.90
CA GLU A 141 -4.99 13.33 14.08
C GLU A 141 -4.27 12.00 14.23
N GLY A 142 -5.02 10.91 14.34
CA GLY A 142 -4.50 9.56 14.51
C GLY A 142 -5.53 8.52 14.08
N ARG A 143 -5.58 7.37 14.79
CA ARG A 143 -6.48 6.24 14.47
C ARG A 143 -7.93 6.62 14.34
N GLU A 144 -8.44 7.44 15.27
CA GLU A 144 -9.84 7.89 15.27
C GLU A 144 -10.17 8.66 13.98
N GLU A 145 -9.32 9.65 13.61
CA GLU A 145 -9.51 10.42 12.39
C GLU A 145 -9.47 9.51 11.14
N PHE A 146 -8.51 8.58 11.10
CA PHE A 146 -8.35 7.67 9.97
C PHE A 146 -9.53 6.73 9.79
N PHE A 147 -9.87 5.94 10.81
CA PHE A 147 -10.90 4.90 10.69
C PHE A 147 -12.32 5.45 10.71
N SER A 148 -12.61 6.48 11.53
CA SER A 148 -13.95 6.98 11.73
C SER A 148 -14.34 8.12 10.80
N TRP A 149 -13.36 8.83 10.18
CA TRP A 149 -13.63 10.02 9.40
C TRP A 149 -13.07 10.01 7.98
N ILE A 150 -11.78 9.72 7.76
CA ILE A 150 -11.17 9.79 6.42
C ILE A 150 -11.82 8.77 5.47
N TRP A 151 -11.91 7.50 5.87
CA TRP A 151 -12.56 6.47 5.06
C TRP A 151 -14.03 6.78 4.75
N PRO A 152 -14.88 7.18 5.74
CA PRO A 152 -16.24 7.65 5.45
C PRO A 152 -16.31 8.87 4.55
N ARG A 153 -15.36 9.81 4.61
CA ARG A 153 -15.33 11.00 3.73
C ARG A 153 -15.06 10.66 2.28
N SER A 154 -14.13 9.75 1.99
CA SER A 154 -13.89 9.26 0.63
C SER A 154 -15.12 8.54 0.05
N GLY A 155 -15.93 7.92 0.90
CA GLY A 155 -17.30 7.53 0.68
C GLY A 155 -17.52 6.78 -0.62
N GLN A 156 -18.39 7.32 -1.49
CA GLN A 156 -18.81 6.65 -2.72
C GLN A 156 -17.88 6.87 -3.93
N LEU A 157 -16.75 7.56 -3.77
CA LEU A 157 -15.70 7.62 -4.80
C LEU A 157 -15.23 6.22 -5.18
N HIS A 158 -15.04 5.35 -4.17
CA HIS A 158 -14.60 3.97 -4.36
C HIS A 158 -15.59 3.08 -5.12
N GLN A 159 -16.84 3.51 -5.25
CA GLN A 159 -17.88 2.76 -5.96
C GLN A 159 -17.94 3.09 -7.45
N ASN A 160 -17.25 4.13 -7.91
CA ASN A 160 -17.22 4.47 -9.33
C ASN A 160 -15.99 3.82 -9.99
N ILE A 161 -16.23 2.84 -10.84
CA ILE A 161 -15.18 2.04 -11.49
C ILE A 161 -14.28 2.90 -12.42
N HIS A 162 -14.83 3.93 -13.06
CA HIS A 162 -14.06 4.83 -13.93
C HIS A 162 -13.10 5.67 -13.12
N VAL A 163 -13.58 6.27 -12.02
CA VAL A 163 -12.74 7.08 -11.12
C VAL A 163 -11.61 6.23 -10.54
N VAL A 164 -11.92 5.03 -10.02
CA VAL A 164 -10.91 4.11 -9.47
C VAL A 164 -9.89 3.71 -10.53
N ALA A 165 -10.34 3.38 -11.74
CA ALA A 165 -9.47 2.95 -12.82
C ALA A 165 -8.52 4.08 -13.28
N GLU A 166 -8.99 5.32 -13.39
CA GLU A 166 -8.17 6.46 -13.78
C GLU A 166 -7.17 6.87 -12.69
N THR A 167 -7.60 6.88 -11.44
CA THR A 167 -6.72 7.20 -10.31
C THR A 167 -5.69 6.09 -10.04
N MET A 168 -6.02 4.84 -10.33
CA MET A 168 -5.07 3.73 -10.32
C MET A 168 -3.89 3.98 -11.28
N ILE A 169 -4.14 4.49 -12.49
CA ILE A 169 -3.06 4.80 -13.43
C ILE A 169 -2.15 5.92 -12.90
N ALA A 170 -2.74 6.97 -12.31
CA ALA A 170 -1.95 8.03 -11.66
C ALA A 170 -1.08 7.48 -10.51
N THR A 171 -1.63 6.55 -9.74
CA THR A 171 -0.90 5.84 -8.68
C THR A 171 0.26 5.01 -9.25
N MET A 172 0.02 4.26 -10.33
CA MET A 172 1.06 3.48 -11.01
C MET A 172 2.19 4.39 -11.57
N GLN A 173 1.84 5.54 -12.15
CA GLN A 173 2.83 6.51 -12.64
C GLN A 173 3.73 7.01 -11.51
N ALA A 174 3.14 7.37 -10.37
CA ALA A 174 3.90 7.82 -9.21
C ALA A 174 4.84 6.73 -8.67
N TYR A 175 4.38 5.50 -8.52
CA TYR A 175 5.22 4.38 -8.11
C TYR A 175 6.34 4.08 -9.11
N GLY A 176 6.02 4.10 -10.41
CA GLY A 176 7.01 3.87 -11.46
C GLY A 176 8.14 4.91 -11.46
N ALA A 177 7.80 6.18 -11.19
CA ALA A 177 8.76 7.27 -11.04
C ALA A 177 9.70 7.10 -9.84
N GLU A 178 9.24 6.43 -8.80
CA GLU A 178 10.03 6.09 -7.59
C GLU A 178 10.87 4.81 -7.72
N GLY A 179 10.88 4.17 -8.88
CA GLY A 179 11.65 2.95 -9.11
C GLY A 179 10.95 1.63 -8.76
N LEU A 180 9.65 1.66 -8.42
CA LEU A 180 8.84 0.46 -8.22
C LEU A 180 8.53 -0.22 -9.56
N ARG A 181 8.46 -1.57 -9.56
CA ARG A 181 8.10 -2.36 -10.76
C ARG A 181 6.95 -3.33 -10.52
N TYR A 182 6.57 -3.57 -9.28
CA TYR A 182 5.47 -4.46 -8.92
C TYR A 182 4.61 -3.85 -7.83
N LEU A 183 3.32 -3.78 -8.09
CA LEU A 183 2.32 -3.28 -7.14
C LEU A 183 1.27 -4.38 -6.92
N GLU A 184 1.17 -4.84 -5.68
CA GLU A 184 0.13 -5.77 -5.27
C GLU A 184 -0.79 -5.05 -4.28
N THR A 185 -1.95 -4.61 -4.78
CA THR A 185 -2.81 -3.67 -4.07
C THR A 185 -4.15 -4.31 -3.69
N GLN A 186 -4.70 -3.92 -2.56
CA GLN A 186 -5.99 -4.36 -2.09
C GLN A 186 -7.10 -3.64 -2.86
N GLN A 187 -7.76 -4.37 -3.76
CA GLN A 187 -8.88 -3.89 -4.58
C GLN A 187 -9.78 -5.06 -4.95
N GLY A 188 -11.03 -4.99 -4.51
CA GLY A 188 -12.08 -5.93 -4.93
C GLY A 188 -12.79 -5.50 -6.22
N ALA A 189 -13.64 -6.37 -6.73
CA ALA A 189 -14.50 -6.11 -7.88
C ALA A 189 -16.01 -6.02 -7.52
N GLN A 190 -16.35 -6.26 -6.25
CA GLN A 190 -17.74 -6.50 -5.81
C GLN A 190 -18.51 -5.23 -5.39
N SER A 191 -17.84 -4.09 -5.25
CA SER A 191 -18.44 -2.87 -4.68
C SER A 191 -18.81 -1.81 -5.72
N PHE A 192 -18.49 -2.01 -6.98
CA PHE A 192 -18.71 -1.01 -8.02
C PHE A 192 -20.18 -0.88 -8.40
N ARG A 193 -20.59 0.36 -8.70
CA ARG A 193 -21.94 0.71 -9.07
C ARG A 193 -21.96 1.55 -10.32
N ASP A 194 -23.01 1.41 -11.13
CA ASP A 194 -23.25 2.26 -12.29
C ASP A 194 -23.79 3.65 -11.87
N ASN A 195 -24.04 4.54 -12.83
CA ASN A 195 -24.51 5.92 -12.55
C ASN A 195 -25.96 5.99 -12.01
N ARG A 196 -26.69 4.87 -12.00
CA ARG A 196 -28.01 4.74 -11.35
C ARG A 196 -27.90 4.24 -9.91
N GLY A 197 -26.67 3.86 -9.48
CA GLY A 197 -26.40 3.29 -8.18
C GLY A 197 -26.63 1.77 -8.13
N GLU A 198 -26.87 1.10 -9.27
CA GLU A 198 -27.02 -0.34 -9.35
C GLU A 198 -25.67 -1.04 -9.33
N LEU A 199 -25.62 -2.20 -8.71
CA LEU A 199 -24.39 -2.98 -8.56
C LEU A 199 -23.91 -3.47 -9.94
N ILE A 200 -22.67 -3.19 -10.29
CA ILE A 200 -21.99 -3.76 -11.44
C ILE A 200 -21.58 -5.19 -11.08
N PRO A 201 -21.95 -6.21 -11.89
CA PRO A 201 -21.48 -7.58 -11.65
C PRO A 201 -19.95 -7.66 -11.57
N ALA A 202 -19.43 -8.43 -10.62
CA ALA A 202 -17.99 -8.52 -10.36
C ALA A 202 -17.19 -8.93 -11.61
N GLU A 203 -17.74 -9.83 -12.44
CA GLU A 203 -17.15 -10.24 -13.72
C GLU A 203 -16.99 -9.09 -14.71
N VAL A 204 -18.00 -8.21 -14.78
CA VAL A 204 -17.97 -7.02 -15.64
C VAL A 204 -16.92 -6.04 -15.12
N ALA A 205 -16.88 -5.82 -13.82
CA ALA A 205 -15.89 -4.95 -13.17
C ALA A 205 -14.47 -5.50 -13.35
N ALA A 206 -14.27 -6.79 -13.17
CA ALA A 206 -12.97 -7.45 -13.38
C ALA A 206 -12.48 -7.26 -14.81
N LYS A 207 -13.34 -7.49 -15.79
CA LYS A 207 -13.00 -7.31 -17.20
C LYS A 207 -12.69 -5.84 -17.54
N PHE A 208 -13.41 -4.89 -16.94
CA PHE A 208 -13.14 -3.47 -17.11
C PHE A 208 -11.75 -3.09 -16.60
N LEU A 209 -11.40 -3.48 -15.37
CA LEU A 209 -10.07 -3.21 -14.78
C LEU A 209 -8.95 -3.89 -15.58
N GLN A 210 -9.14 -5.13 -16.01
CA GLN A 210 -8.20 -5.84 -16.87
C GLN A 210 -7.95 -5.08 -18.19
N ASN A 211 -9.01 -4.62 -18.85
CA ASN A 211 -8.92 -3.86 -20.08
C ASN A 211 -8.22 -2.50 -19.86
N ARG A 212 -8.47 -1.81 -18.74
CA ARG A 212 -7.82 -0.53 -18.41
C ARG A 212 -6.32 -0.71 -18.18
N LEU A 213 -5.91 -1.73 -17.46
CA LEU A 213 -4.50 -2.07 -17.26
C LEU A 213 -3.77 -2.49 -18.56
N ALA A 214 -4.51 -2.95 -19.56
CA ALA A 214 -3.95 -3.30 -20.87
C ALA A 214 -3.74 -2.10 -21.79
N GLN A 215 -4.16 -0.87 -21.42
CA GLN A 215 -3.99 0.32 -22.26
C GLN A 215 -2.51 0.77 -22.30
N PRO A 216 -2.11 1.48 -23.37
CA PRO A 216 -0.72 1.93 -23.56
C PRO A 216 -0.18 2.79 -22.42
N ASP A 217 -0.98 3.70 -21.86
CA ASP A 217 -0.59 4.60 -20.77
C ASP A 217 -0.34 3.83 -19.46
N ALA A 218 -1.15 2.80 -19.16
CA ALA A 218 -0.93 1.91 -18.03
C ALA A 218 0.39 1.11 -18.20
N ARG A 219 0.63 0.55 -19.38
CA ARG A 219 1.86 -0.19 -19.68
C ARG A 219 3.10 0.70 -19.63
N ALA A 220 2.97 1.96 -20.08
CA ALA A 220 4.07 2.92 -20.08
C ALA A 220 4.58 3.28 -18.68
N THR A 221 3.81 3.02 -17.62
CA THR A 221 4.26 3.20 -16.23
C THR A 221 5.40 2.26 -15.84
N GLY A 222 5.54 1.14 -16.53
CA GLY A 222 6.50 0.09 -16.21
C GLY A 222 6.19 -0.68 -14.92
N VAL A 223 4.99 -0.49 -14.35
CA VAL A 223 4.55 -1.15 -13.10
C VAL A 223 3.59 -2.30 -13.43
N THR A 224 3.92 -3.49 -13.00
CA THR A 224 3.02 -4.65 -13.04
C THR A 224 2.09 -4.61 -11.84
N VAL A 225 0.78 -4.50 -12.08
CA VAL A 225 -0.24 -4.49 -11.00
C VAL A 225 -0.87 -5.86 -10.84
N ARG A 226 -1.10 -6.27 -9.59
CA ARG A 226 -1.96 -7.38 -9.17
C ARG A 226 -2.81 -6.94 -8.01
N PHE A 227 -3.96 -7.60 -7.85
CA PHE A 227 -4.92 -7.29 -6.80
C PHE A 227 -4.97 -8.38 -5.72
N GLN A 228 -5.28 -7.95 -4.50
CA GLN A 228 -5.78 -8.80 -3.43
C GLN A 228 -7.24 -8.44 -3.18
N ALA A 229 -8.11 -9.43 -3.06
CA ALA A 229 -9.46 -9.21 -2.59
C ALA A 229 -9.46 -9.13 -1.06
N THR A 230 -10.13 -8.14 -0.49
CA THR A 230 -10.06 -7.86 0.95
C THR A 230 -11.40 -8.08 1.64
N VAL A 231 -11.38 -8.81 2.75
CA VAL A 231 -12.49 -8.90 3.69
C VAL A 231 -12.26 -7.93 4.85
N LEU A 232 -13.25 -7.12 5.16
CA LEU A 232 -13.26 -6.32 6.39
C LEU A 232 -13.77 -7.16 7.55
N ARG A 233 -12.87 -7.51 8.49
CA ARG A 233 -13.12 -8.50 9.56
C ARG A 233 -14.24 -8.14 10.51
N PHE A 234 -14.54 -6.86 10.68
CA PHE A 234 -15.57 -6.37 11.59
C PHE A 234 -17.00 -6.45 11.04
N LEU A 235 -17.18 -6.73 9.75
CA LEU A 235 -18.50 -6.82 9.14
C LEU A 235 -19.27 -8.05 9.64
N PRO A 236 -20.58 -7.93 9.88
CA PRO A 236 -21.40 -9.04 10.38
C PRO A 236 -21.37 -10.28 9.47
N ASN A 237 -21.26 -10.07 8.15
CA ASN A 237 -21.24 -11.11 7.12
C ASN A 237 -19.83 -11.44 6.60
N ALA A 238 -18.78 -11.09 7.33
CA ALA A 238 -17.39 -11.29 6.90
C ALA A 238 -17.06 -12.74 6.51
N ALA A 239 -17.60 -13.73 7.24
CA ALA A 239 -17.39 -15.14 6.90
C ALA A 239 -18.06 -15.57 5.58
N GLN A 240 -19.23 -15.01 5.24
CA GLN A 240 -19.88 -15.22 3.95
C GLN A 240 -19.09 -14.52 2.83
N GLN A 241 -18.74 -13.26 3.03
CA GLN A 241 -17.92 -12.52 2.05
C GLN A 241 -16.60 -13.22 1.77
N LEU A 242 -15.98 -13.82 2.77
CA LEU A 242 -14.74 -14.57 2.61
C LEU A 242 -14.92 -15.73 1.62
N GLU A 243 -16.03 -16.47 1.68
CA GLU A 243 -16.32 -17.56 0.75
C GLU A 243 -16.52 -17.04 -0.68
N GLU A 244 -17.34 -16.01 -0.85
CA GLU A 244 -17.58 -15.38 -2.15
C GLU A 244 -16.28 -14.86 -2.79
N LEU A 245 -15.38 -14.27 -1.99
CA LEU A 245 -14.09 -13.78 -2.47
C LEU A 245 -13.12 -14.91 -2.81
N TYR A 246 -13.14 -16.02 -2.07
CA TYR A 246 -12.33 -17.19 -2.42
C TYR A 246 -12.71 -17.74 -3.81
N GLU A 247 -13.99 -17.88 -4.07
CA GLU A 247 -14.50 -18.33 -5.38
C GLU A 247 -14.15 -17.35 -6.50
N PHE A 248 -14.32 -16.05 -6.25
CA PHE A 248 -13.97 -15.01 -7.20
C PHE A 248 -12.47 -14.99 -7.55
N VAL A 249 -11.61 -15.01 -6.54
CA VAL A 249 -10.14 -14.99 -6.74
C VAL A 249 -9.67 -16.26 -7.45
N ASP A 250 -10.26 -17.42 -7.13
CA ASP A 250 -9.94 -18.68 -7.82
C ASP A 250 -10.22 -18.62 -9.32
N GLY A 251 -11.31 -17.95 -9.70
CA GLY A 251 -11.68 -17.74 -11.10
C GLY A 251 -10.88 -16.65 -11.84
N HIS A 252 -10.13 -15.78 -11.11
CA HIS A 252 -9.48 -14.58 -11.66
C HIS A 252 -8.01 -14.45 -11.29
N ARG A 253 -7.29 -15.57 -11.13
CA ARG A 253 -5.91 -15.63 -10.64
C ARG A 253 -4.87 -14.92 -11.51
N ASP A 254 -5.22 -14.54 -12.72
CA ASP A 254 -4.37 -13.75 -13.61
C ASP A 254 -4.19 -12.30 -13.12
N LEU A 255 -5.18 -11.76 -12.40
CA LEU A 255 -5.17 -10.39 -11.89
C LEU A 255 -5.35 -10.33 -10.36
N TRP A 256 -6.26 -11.13 -9.77
CA TRP A 256 -6.41 -11.28 -8.31
C TRP A 256 -5.57 -12.45 -7.83
N VAL A 257 -4.45 -12.14 -7.19
CA VAL A 257 -3.42 -13.16 -6.85
C VAL A 257 -3.53 -13.69 -5.42
N GLY A 258 -4.36 -13.09 -4.58
CA GLY A 258 -4.53 -13.50 -3.19
C GLY A 258 -5.69 -12.80 -2.50
N LEU A 259 -5.89 -13.17 -1.24
CA LEU A 259 -6.85 -12.54 -0.35
C LEU A 259 -6.14 -11.83 0.80
N ASN A 260 -6.80 -10.77 1.27
CA ASN A 260 -6.43 -10.06 2.48
C ASN A 260 -7.61 -10.03 3.47
N MET A 261 -7.31 -9.85 4.73
CA MET A 261 -8.28 -9.53 5.78
C MET A 261 -7.75 -8.32 6.54
N ALA A 262 -8.54 -7.26 6.57
CA ALA A 262 -8.18 -5.98 7.16
C ALA A 262 -9.24 -5.45 8.14
N GLY A 263 -8.95 -4.32 8.74
CA GLY A 263 -9.83 -3.60 9.67
C GLY A 263 -9.40 -3.78 11.12
N ILE A 264 -9.96 -2.93 11.99
CA ILE A 264 -9.57 -2.79 13.40
C ILE A 264 -9.47 -4.15 14.10
N GLU A 265 -8.33 -4.39 14.75
CA GLU A 265 -8.05 -5.62 15.52
C GLU A 265 -8.43 -5.53 17.00
N GLU A 266 -8.55 -4.33 17.54
CA GLU A 266 -8.64 -4.01 18.98
C GLU A 266 -9.99 -4.36 19.62
N ASN A 267 -10.81 -5.19 18.97
CA ASN A 267 -12.08 -5.65 19.53
C ASN A 267 -12.36 -7.11 19.18
N ASP A 268 -13.35 -7.70 19.83
CA ASP A 268 -13.73 -9.09 19.60
C ASP A 268 -14.02 -9.43 18.14
N LYS A 269 -14.45 -8.46 17.34
CA LYS A 269 -14.70 -8.64 15.91
C LYS A 269 -13.41 -8.75 15.09
N GLY A 270 -12.31 -8.21 15.59
CA GLY A 270 -10.98 -8.26 14.97
C GLY A 270 -10.28 -9.60 15.12
N ASN A 271 -10.64 -10.40 16.12
CA ASN A 271 -9.91 -11.61 16.49
C ASN A 271 -9.87 -12.64 15.35
N PRO A 272 -8.68 -13.06 14.86
CA PRO A 272 -8.52 -14.02 13.78
C PRO A 272 -9.15 -15.39 14.08
N SER A 273 -9.18 -15.82 15.34
CA SER A 273 -9.71 -17.14 15.75
C SER A 273 -11.18 -17.34 15.35
N ARG A 274 -11.97 -16.25 15.20
CA ARG A 274 -13.36 -16.29 14.72
C ARG A 274 -13.49 -16.94 13.35
N PHE A 275 -12.47 -16.89 12.54
CA PHE A 275 -12.46 -17.33 11.15
C PHE A 275 -11.85 -18.71 10.96
N THR A 276 -11.34 -19.35 12.02
CA THR A 276 -10.59 -20.60 11.94
C THR A 276 -11.38 -21.72 11.23
N ALA A 277 -12.65 -21.92 11.57
CA ALA A 277 -13.49 -22.95 10.95
C ALA A 277 -13.70 -22.68 9.45
N LYS A 278 -14.00 -21.42 9.10
CA LYS A 278 -14.24 -21.03 7.70
C LYS A 278 -12.97 -21.14 6.86
N TYR A 279 -11.82 -20.69 7.35
CA TYR A 279 -10.54 -20.84 6.63
C TYR A 279 -10.16 -22.31 6.45
N ARG A 280 -10.38 -23.18 7.45
CA ARG A 280 -10.14 -24.62 7.32
C ARG A 280 -10.98 -25.24 6.20
N GLU A 281 -12.24 -24.85 6.09
CA GLU A 281 -13.14 -25.29 5.01
C GLU A 281 -12.61 -24.80 3.66
N LEU A 282 -12.37 -23.49 3.52
CA LEU A 282 -11.98 -22.86 2.25
C LEU A 282 -10.60 -23.35 1.78
N ARG A 283 -9.65 -23.55 2.68
CA ARG A 283 -8.33 -24.06 2.30
C ARG A 283 -8.36 -25.54 1.83
N ARG A 284 -9.36 -26.32 2.19
CA ARG A 284 -9.55 -27.65 1.57
C ARG A 284 -10.10 -27.53 0.15
N ARG A 285 -10.97 -26.57 -0.11
CA ARG A 285 -11.54 -26.30 -1.44
C ARG A 285 -10.52 -25.58 -2.36
N PHE A 286 -9.77 -24.67 -1.81
CA PHE A 286 -8.84 -23.78 -2.53
C PHE A 286 -7.43 -23.80 -1.91
N PRO A 287 -6.71 -24.94 -1.98
CA PRO A 287 -5.47 -25.14 -1.19
C PRO A 287 -4.30 -24.25 -1.61
N THR A 288 -4.33 -23.67 -2.80
CA THR A 288 -3.24 -22.88 -3.39
C THR A 288 -3.49 -21.37 -3.38
N LEU A 289 -4.64 -20.90 -2.85
CA LEU A 289 -4.86 -19.46 -2.72
C LEU A 289 -3.97 -18.87 -1.63
N ALA A 290 -3.30 -17.78 -1.99
CA ALA A 290 -2.39 -17.08 -1.12
C ALA A 290 -3.13 -16.11 -0.19
N LEU A 291 -2.62 -15.96 1.03
CA LEU A 291 -3.21 -15.12 2.06
C LEU A 291 -2.18 -14.16 2.64
N SER A 292 -2.50 -12.87 2.60
CA SER A 292 -1.91 -11.82 3.42
C SER A 292 -2.98 -11.33 4.40
N ILE A 293 -2.67 -11.24 5.68
CA ILE A 293 -3.65 -10.86 6.69
C ILE A 293 -3.02 -9.84 7.61
N HIS A 294 -3.72 -8.71 7.85
CA HIS A 294 -3.32 -7.75 8.88
C HIS A 294 -3.35 -8.44 10.24
N ALA A 295 -2.25 -8.37 10.95
CA ALA A 295 -2.16 -8.92 12.30
C ALA A 295 -1.05 -8.24 13.10
N GLY A 296 -1.35 -7.91 14.34
CA GLY A 296 -0.44 -7.21 15.23
C GLY A 296 -0.36 -5.71 14.98
N GLU A 297 -1.38 -5.13 14.32
CA GLU A 297 -1.59 -3.71 14.21
C GLU A 297 -2.50 -3.23 15.36
N MET A 298 -1.98 -3.34 16.58
CA MET A 298 -2.73 -2.99 17.79
C MET A 298 -1.81 -2.72 18.98
N ASP A 299 -2.36 -2.06 19.98
CA ASP A 299 -1.66 -1.82 21.24
C ASP A 299 -1.61 -3.08 22.10
N GLY A 300 -0.49 -3.31 22.74
CA GLY A 300 -0.32 -4.37 23.71
C GLY A 300 -0.11 -5.77 23.14
N PRO A 301 0.25 -6.71 24.00
CA PRO A 301 0.51 -8.09 23.61
C PRO A 301 -0.78 -8.84 23.30
N ASP A 302 -0.76 -9.60 22.21
CA ASP A 302 -1.82 -10.54 21.84
C ASP A 302 -1.23 -11.75 21.10
N HIS A 303 -2.12 -12.58 20.57
CA HIS A 303 -1.75 -13.73 19.76
C HIS A 303 -2.27 -13.67 18.32
N HIS A 304 -2.65 -12.49 17.83
CA HIS A 304 -3.25 -12.33 16.52
C HIS A 304 -2.32 -12.78 15.39
N VAL A 305 -1.02 -12.48 15.47
CA VAL A 305 -0.03 -12.98 14.49
C VAL A 305 -0.01 -14.51 14.47
N ARG A 306 0.11 -15.15 15.64
CA ARG A 306 0.09 -16.61 15.75
C ARG A 306 -1.20 -17.22 15.21
N ASP A 307 -2.34 -16.68 15.61
CA ASP A 307 -3.65 -17.17 15.20
C ASP A 307 -3.88 -16.97 13.69
N THR A 308 -3.35 -15.89 13.13
CA THR A 308 -3.35 -15.62 11.67
C THR A 308 -2.51 -16.65 10.90
N LEU A 309 -1.38 -17.09 11.44
CA LEU A 309 -0.60 -18.20 10.87
C LEU A 309 -1.41 -19.51 10.86
N LEU A 310 -2.23 -19.76 11.88
CA LEU A 310 -3.13 -20.92 11.90
C LEU A 310 -4.23 -20.85 10.82
N LEU A 311 -4.62 -19.66 10.38
CA LEU A 311 -5.50 -19.47 9.22
C LEU A 311 -4.79 -19.83 7.91
N GLY A 312 -3.46 -19.88 7.91
CA GLY A 312 -2.62 -20.23 6.77
C GLY A 312 -2.08 -19.03 6.00
N ALA A 313 -1.98 -17.87 6.62
CA ALA A 313 -1.33 -16.71 6.03
C ALA A 313 0.15 -17.00 5.75
N SER A 314 0.62 -16.58 4.58
CA SER A 314 2.02 -16.61 4.18
C SER A 314 2.67 -15.22 4.24
N ARG A 315 1.87 -14.19 4.47
CA ARG A 315 2.31 -12.83 4.76
C ARG A 315 1.46 -12.25 5.88
N ILE A 316 2.09 -11.44 6.72
CA ILE A 316 1.49 -10.76 7.86
C ILE A 316 1.61 -9.26 7.61
N GLY A 317 0.46 -8.57 7.55
CA GLY A 317 0.43 -7.11 7.50
C GLY A 317 0.82 -6.52 8.87
N HIS A 318 1.67 -5.51 8.86
CA HIS A 318 2.20 -4.77 10.01
C HIS A 318 3.07 -5.58 10.97
N GLY A 319 2.51 -6.54 11.71
CA GLY A 319 3.25 -7.37 12.66
C GLY A 319 3.92 -6.59 13.80
N VAL A 320 3.43 -5.40 14.16
CA VAL A 320 4.08 -4.49 15.14
C VAL A 320 4.29 -5.20 16.47
N ASN A 321 3.29 -5.90 16.97
CA ASN A 321 3.37 -6.55 18.28
C ASN A 321 3.89 -8.01 18.25
N LEU A 322 4.34 -8.51 17.10
CA LEU A 322 5.00 -9.83 16.99
C LEU A 322 6.20 -9.96 17.95
N ILE A 323 6.92 -8.87 18.19
CA ILE A 323 8.06 -8.84 19.14
C ILE A 323 7.66 -9.23 20.55
N GLN A 324 6.39 -9.13 20.90
CA GLN A 324 5.84 -9.45 22.22
C GLN A 324 5.39 -10.93 22.35
N ASP A 325 5.46 -11.72 21.26
CA ASP A 325 5.23 -13.16 21.24
C ASP A 325 6.52 -13.93 20.85
N PRO A 326 7.41 -14.23 21.82
CA PRO A 326 8.70 -14.85 21.53
C PRO A 326 8.60 -16.21 20.85
N ALA A 327 7.54 -16.98 21.10
CA ALA A 327 7.36 -18.30 20.51
C ALA A 327 7.06 -18.19 19.00
N THR A 328 6.16 -17.29 18.63
CA THR A 328 5.83 -17.00 17.22
C THR A 328 7.00 -16.33 16.52
N LEU A 329 7.69 -15.39 17.18
CA LEU A 329 8.90 -14.75 16.66
C LEU A 329 9.97 -15.79 16.28
N LEU A 330 10.31 -16.71 17.19
CA LEU A 330 11.28 -17.78 16.96
C LEU A 330 10.85 -18.70 15.82
N LEU A 331 9.56 -19.02 15.71
CA LEU A 331 9.02 -19.82 14.62
C LEU A 331 9.27 -19.14 13.26
N LEU A 332 9.01 -17.84 13.16
CA LEU A 332 9.22 -17.08 11.93
C LEU A 332 10.72 -16.99 11.57
N GLN A 333 11.58 -16.75 12.57
CA GLN A 333 13.04 -16.72 12.39
C GLN A 333 13.58 -18.05 11.85
N GLN A 334 13.12 -19.18 12.39
CA GLN A 334 13.60 -20.51 12.00
C GLN A 334 13.07 -20.94 10.63
N THR A 335 11.81 -20.65 10.35
CA THR A 335 11.18 -21.12 9.12
C THR A 335 11.48 -20.23 7.92
N ARG A 336 11.57 -18.91 8.10
CA ARG A 336 11.78 -17.88 7.05
C ARG A 336 10.80 -17.99 5.87
N ARG A 337 9.59 -18.50 6.14
CA ARG A 337 8.57 -18.77 5.12
C ARG A 337 7.44 -17.76 5.09
N VAL A 338 7.38 -16.89 6.08
CA VAL A 338 6.36 -15.86 6.21
C VAL A 338 7.03 -14.51 6.13
N LEU A 339 6.50 -13.63 5.28
CA LEU A 339 6.93 -12.25 5.17
C LEU A 339 6.15 -11.38 6.16
N VAL A 340 6.82 -10.46 6.84
CA VAL A 340 6.15 -9.37 7.57
C VAL A 340 6.21 -8.10 6.72
N GLU A 341 5.03 -7.53 6.45
CA GLU A 341 4.83 -6.37 5.59
C GLU A 341 4.88 -5.10 6.46
N ILE A 342 6.02 -4.40 6.46
CA ILE A 342 6.28 -3.26 7.33
C ILE A 342 5.76 -1.96 6.71
N ASN A 343 5.03 -1.16 7.51
CA ASN A 343 4.41 0.11 7.14
C ASN A 343 4.79 1.18 8.18
N LEU A 344 6.01 1.74 8.12
CA LEU A 344 6.58 2.59 9.18
C LEU A 344 5.78 3.89 9.39
N ILE A 345 5.41 4.55 8.29
CA ILE A 345 4.69 5.83 8.34
C ILE A 345 3.28 5.62 8.88
N SER A 346 2.57 4.58 8.39
CA SER A 346 1.27 4.18 8.92
C SER A 346 1.34 3.93 10.42
N ASN A 347 2.25 3.05 10.86
CA ASN A 347 2.37 2.69 12.27
C ASN A 347 2.71 3.88 13.17
N ARG A 348 3.41 4.88 12.64
CA ARG A 348 3.66 6.15 13.34
C ARG A 348 2.42 7.01 13.43
N LEU A 349 1.74 7.24 12.29
CA LEU A 349 0.60 8.16 12.20
C LEU A 349 -0.63 7.61 12.93
N LEU A 350 -0.81 6.29 12.90
CA LEU A 350 -1.86 5.60 13.65
C LEU A 350 -1.48 5.34 15.12
N GLU A 351 -0.34 5.87 15.57
CA GLU A 351 0.11 5.84 16.96
C GLU A 351 0.38 4.44 17.54
N TYR A 352 0.51 3.39 16.70
CA TYR A 352 0.97 2.06 17.14
C TYR A 352 2.44 2.07 17.52
N THR A 353 3.24 2.92 16.84
CA THR A 353 4.65 3.15 17.16
C THR A 353 4.98 4.63 16.97
N PRO A 354 4.49 5.52 17.85
CA PRO A 354 4.68 6.97 17.72
C PRO A 354 6.15 7.38 17.76
N ASN A 355 6.98 6.65 18.49
CA ASN A 355 8.44 6.77 18.43
C ASN A 355 9.01 5.66 17.52
N LEU A 356 9.28 5.99 16.27
CA LEU A 356 9.80 5.03 15.28
C LEU A 356 11.11 4.34 15.70
N ALA A 357 11.94 4.95 16.55
CA ALA A 357 13.14 4.30 17.05
C ALA A 357 12.84 3.04 17.90
N GLN A 358 11.60 2.86 18.34
CA GLN A 358 11.13 1.68 19.08
C GLN A 358 10.41 0.67 18.19
N HIS A 359 10.29 0.93 16.88
CA HIS A 359 9.64 0.01 15.96
C HIS A 359 10.47 -1.29 15.82
N PRO A 360 9.87 -2.48 15.93
CA PRO A 360 10.60 -3.76 15.95
C PRO A 360 11.15 -4.21 14.59
N PHE A 361 10.95 -3.44 13.54
CA PHE A 361 11.39 -3.74 12.17
C PHE A 361 12.87 -4.16 12.07
N PRO A 362 13.85 -3.41 12.66
CA PRO A 362 15.26 -3.79 12.53
C PRO A 362 15.59 -5.12 13.22
N GLU A 363 14.91 -5.46 14.30
CA GLU A 363 15.04 -6.75 14.98
C GLU A 363 14.57 -7.90 14.08
N TYR A 364 13.44 -7.73 13.40
CA TYR A 364 12.96 -8.74 12.47
C TYR A 364 13.93 -8.95 11.31
N LEU A 365 14.34 -7.86 10.66
CA LEU A 365 15.29 -7.90 9.54
C LEU A 365 16.60 -8.57 9.94
N ARG A 366 17.23 -8.11 11.04
CA ARG A 366 18.57 -8.54 11.47
C ARG A 366 18.60 -9.92 12.08
N THR A 367 17.47 -10.44 12.54
CA THR A 367 17.34 -11.82 13.01
C THR A 367 16.89 -12.78 11.92
N GLY A 368 16.70 -12.28 10.69
CA GLY A 368 16.46 -13.09 9.50
C GLY A 368 15.00 -13.45 9.25
N ILE A 369 14.05 -12.75 9.88
CA ILE A 369 12.65 -12.80 9.45
C ILE A 369 12.55 -12.03 8.13
N PRO A 370 11.95 -12.60 7.08
CA PRO A 370 11.72 -11.86 5.84
C PRO A 370 10.80 -10.66 6.10
N VAL A 371 11.24 -9.48 5.69
CA VAL A 371 10.46 -8.23 5.80
C VAL A 371 10.58 -7.44 4.50
N CYS A 372 9.60 -6.60 4.18
CA CYS A 372 9.67 -5.57 3.14
C CYS A 372 9.00 -4.29 3.63
N LEU A 373 9.32 -3.16 2.98
CA LEU A 373 8.66 -1.88 3.24
C LEU A 373 7.51 -1.69 2.26
N ASN A 374 6.41 -1.13 2.76
CA ASN A 374 5.20 -0.86 1.99
C ASN A 374 4.59 0.46 2.42
N THR A 375 3.63 0.97 1.65
CA THR A 375 3.12 2.32 1.87
C THR A 375 1.75 2.37 2.56
N ASP A 376 1.05 1.25 2.65
CA ASP A 376 -0.31 1.18 3.19
C ASP A 376 -1.25 2.19 2.50
N ASP A 377 -1.70 3.24 3.17
CA ASP A 377 -2.59 4.27 2.64
C ASP A 377 -1.83 5.57 2.28
N ARG A 378 -0.82 5.48 1.43
CA ARG A 378 0.11 6.59 1.10
C ARG A 378 -0.58 7.90 0.69
N GLY A 379 -1.76 7.82 0.07
CA GLY A 379 -2.55 8.99 -0.33
C GLY A 379 -3.14 9.70 0.87
N MET A 380 -3.58 8.95 1.87
CA MET A 380 -4.11 9.47 3.14
C MET A 380 -2.98 9.96 4.07
N TRP A 381 -1.81 9.33 4.01
CA TRP A 381 -0.59 9.81 4.71
C TRP A 381 0.04 11.03 4.03
N ASP A 382 -0.36 11.33 2.81
CA ASP A 382 0.27 12.34 1.94
C ASP A 382 1.77 12.08 1.80
N SER A 383 2.13 10.81 1.57
CA SER A 383 3.50 10.27 1.51
C SER A 383 3.77 9.50 0.21
N ASN A 384 4.94 8.90 0.11
CA ASN A 384 5.35 8.02 -0.97
C ASN A 384 6.24 6.85 -0.47
N LEU A 385 6.58 5.90 -1.35
CA LEU A 385 7.43 4.77 -0.98
C LEU A 385 8.87 5.19 -0.64
N THR A 386 9.36 6.26 -1.25
CA THR A 386 10.67 6.81 -0.91
C THR A 386 10.71 7.34 0.52
N ASP A 387 9.60 7.88 1.01
CA ASP A 387 9.47 8.33 2.41
C ASP A 387 9.64 7.15 3.39
N GLU A 388 9.09 5.97 3.06
CA GLU A 388 9.30 4.74 3.86
C GLU A 388 10.77 4.32 3.88
N TYR A 389 11.43 4.29 2.70
CA TYR A 389 12.84 3.95 2.59
C TYR A 389 13.74 4.99 3.29
N TYR A 390 13.44 6.27 3.15
CA TYR A 390 14.19 7.33 3.82
C TYR A 390 14.01 7.24 5.34
N THR A 391 12.81 7.03 5.83
CA THR A 391 12.51 6.79 7.25
C THR A 391 13.31 5.60 7.76
N ALA A 392 13.30 4.47 7.05
CA ALA A 392 14.01 3.26 7.46
C ALA A 392 15.52 3.47 7.53
N VAL A 393 16.13 4.08 6.50
CA VAL A 393 17.56 4.33 6.43
C VAL A 393 18.02 5.31 7.54
N THR A 394 17.28 6.40 7.74
CA THR A 394 17.69 7.45 8.68
C THR A 394 17.41 7.09 10.15
N THR A 395 16.34 6.34 10.41
CA THR A 395 15.98 5.95 11.78
C THR A 395 16.78 4.75 12.26
N PHE A 396 16.99 3.74 11.40
CA PHE A 396 17.57 2.45 11.80
C PHE A 396 18.99 2.23 11.26
N ASN A 397 19.54 3.19 10.53
CA ASN A 397 20.88 3.12 9.93
C ASN A 397 21.08 1.83 9.11
N LEU A 398 20.19 1.55 8.17
CA LEU A 398 20.25 0.33 7.35
C LEU A 398 21.55 0.29 6.54
N SER A 399 22.12 -0.91 6.39
CA SER A 399 23.22 -1.19 5.46
C SER A 399 22.71 -1.27 4.02
N TRP A 400 23.63 -1.27 3.07
CA TRP A 400 23.29 -1.48 1.66
C TRP A 400 22.60 -2.83 1.43
N GLU A 401 23.14 -3.88 2.02
CA GLU A 401 22.63 -5.24 1.91
C GLU A 401 21.21 -5.36 2.49
N GLU A 402 20.98 -4.77 3.67
CA GLU A 402 19.66 -4.69 4.30
C GLU A 402 18.66 -3.99 3.37
N LEU A 403 19.06 -2.84 2.80
CA LEU A 403 18.22 -2.04 1.92
C LEU A 403 17.80 -2.80 0.65
N ILE A 404 18.76 -3.47 -0.01
CA ILE A 404 18.47 -4.26 -1.22
C ILE A 404 17.67 -5.52 -0.90
N GLN A 405 17.88 -6.10 0.28
CA GLN A 405 17.11 -7.28 0.71
C GLN A 405 15.62 -6.97 0.87
N LEU A 406 15.24 -5.76 1.29
CA LEU A 406 13.84 -5.34 1.39
C LEU A 406 13.12 -5.42 0.02
N GLY A 407 13.73 -4.84 -1.01
CA GLY A 407 13.18 -4.90 -2.36
C GLY A 407 13.15 -6.31 -2.94
N ARG A 408 14.19 -7.12 -2.66
CA ARG A 408 14.23 -8.54 -3.06
C ARG A 408 13.13 -9.35 -2.37
N ASN A 409 12.91 -9.13 -1.08
CA ASN A 409 11.87 -9.80 -0.31
C ASN A 409 10.47 -9.48 -0.84
N SER A 410 10.17 -8.21 -1.15
CA SER A 410 8.87 -7.81 -1.68
C SER A 410 8.48 -8.58 -2.94
N LEU A 411 9.46 -8.85 -3.83
CA LEU A 411 9.24 -9.63 -5.04
C LEU A 411 9.20 -11.14 -4.78
N SER A 412 10.11 -11.65 -3.94
CA SER A 412 10.22 -13.09 -3.65
C SER A 412 8.96 -13.63 -2.96
N PHE A 413 8.35 -12.83 -2.10
CA PHE A 413 7.14 -13.19 -1.36
C PHE A 413 5.85 -12.65 -2.00
N SER A 414 5.93 -11.98 -3.15
CA SER A 414 4.74 -11.57 -3.90
C SER A 414 3.87 -12.79 -4.24
N PHE A 415 2.59 -12.58 -4.47
CA PHE A 415 1.66 -13.63 -4.90
C PHE A 415 1.61 -13.77 -6.43
N ALA A 416 2.46 -13.04 -7.15
CA ALA A 416 2.59 -13.17 -8.60
C ALA A 416 2.89 -14.62 -9.03
N ALA A 417 2.42 -14.99 -10.21
CA ALA A 417 2.73 -16.27 -10.82
C ALA A 417 4.26 -16.50 -10.92
N PRO A 418 4.75 -17.75 -10.76
CA PRO A 418 6.19 -18.02 -10.67
C PRO A 418 7.02 -17.43 -11.81
N ALA A 419 6.53 -17.45 -13.05
CA ALA A 419 7.23 -16.87 -14.19
C ALA A 419 7.34 -15.34 -14.10
N VAL A 420 6.28 -14.66 -13.69
CA VAL A 420 6.26 -13.20 -13.47
C VAL A 420 7.22 -12.83 -12.35
N LYS A 421 7.17 -13.56 -11.24
CA LYS A 421 8.08 -13.36 -10.11
C LYS A 421 9.54 -13.50 -10.51
N ALA A 422 9.89 -14.54 -11.26
CA ALA A 422 11.26 -14.79 -11.75
C ALA A 422 11.74 -13.65 -12.67
N GLN A 423 10.87 -13.15 -13.55
CA GLN A 423 11.16 -12.00 -14.40
C GLN A 423 11.44 -10.75 -13.58
N LEU A 424 10.52 -10.39 -12.65
CA LEU A 424 10.64 -9.20 -11.80
C LEU A 424 11.91 -9.23 -10.94
N LEU A 425 12.26 -10.39 -10.37
CA LEU A 425 13.50 -10.55 -9.62
C LEU A 425 14.73 -10.33 -10.52
N ALA A 426 14.76 -10.91 -11.71
CA ALA A 426 15.86 -10.73 -12.65
C ALA A 426 15.99 -9.26 -13.10
N GLU A 427 14.88 -8.56 -13.30
CA GLU A 427 14.86 -7.13 -13.63
C GLU A 427 15.36 -6.29 -12.45
N TYR A 428 14.95 -6.60 -11.23
CA TYR A 428 15.38 -5.94 -10.01
C TYR A 428 16.90 -6.07 -9.80
N GLU A 429 17.45 -7.29 -9.91
CA GLU A 429 18.89 -7.51 -9.73
C GLU A 429 19.71 -6.75 -10.79
N ARG A 430 19.25 -6.72 -12.06
CA ARG A 430 19.91 -5.90 -13.09
C ARG A 430 19.83 -4.41 -12.79
N ALA A 431 18.70 -3.92 -12.31
CA ALA A 431 18.53 -2.52 -11.96
C ALA A 431 19.41 -2.11 -10.76
N VAL A 432 19.52 -2.98 -9.74
CA VAL A 432 20.42 -2.79 -8.61
C VAL A 432 21.88 -2.77 -9.05
N SER A 433 22.31 -3.69 -9.92
CA SER A 433 23.68 -3.71 -10.46
C SER A 433 24.00 -2.42 -11.21
N ALA A 434 23.13 -1.99 -12.12
CA ALA A 434 23.31 -0.74 -12.85
C ALA A 434 23.33 0.51 -11.94
N PHE A 435 22.50 0.51 -10.90
CA PHE A 435 22.48 1.58 -9.88
C PHE A 435 23.80 1.59 -9.10
N THR A 436 24.28 0.43 -8.66
CA THR A 436 25.56 0.27 -7.96
C THR A 436 26.73 0.79 -8.79
N GLU A 437 26.82 0.36 -10.04
CA GLU A 437 27.86 0.83 -10.97
C GLU A 437 27.82 2.34 -11.17
N LYS A 438 26.61 2.91 -11.34
CA LYS A 438 26.42 4.35 -11.54
C LYS A 438 26.91 5.18 -10.37
N TYR A 439 26.69 4.73 -9.12
CA TYR A 439 26.97 5.53 -7.91
C TYR A 439 28.21 5.08 -7.13
N LEU A 440 29.02 4.18 -7.69
CA LEU A 440 30.23 3.70 -7.04
C LEU A 440 31.33 4.78 -6.93
N ALA A 441 31.54 5.55 -7.98
CA ALA A 441 32.58 6.60 -7.99
C ALA A 441 32.28 7.74 -7.00
N PRO A 442 33.27 8.33 -6.34
CA PRO A 442 33.06 9.40 -5.35
C PRO A 442 32.33 10.63 -5.87
N ASP A 443 32.55 11.00 -7.13
CA ASP A 443 31.95 12.17 -7.81
C ASP A 443 30.58 11.87 -8.44
N SER A 444 30.16 10.61 -8.45
CA SER A 444 28.92 10.16 -9.10
C SER A 444 27.64 10.80 -8.53
N LEU A 445 27.68 11.27 -7.27
CA LEU A 445 26.54 11.96 -6.65
C LEU A 445 26.17 13.26 -7.39
N ALA A 446 27.09 13.87 -8.15
CA ALA A 446 26.76 15.02 -9.01
C ALA A 446 25.65 14.67 -10.04
N SER A 447 25.57 13.41 -10.46
CA SER A 447 24.50 12.94 -11.37
C SER A 447 23.10 12.95 -10.74
N LEU A 448 22.98 13.06 -9.41
CA LEU A 448 21.70 13.26 -8.73
C LEU A 448 21.05 14.60 -9.10
N ALA A 449 21.80 15.58 -9.56
CA ALA A 449 21.25 16.85 -10.04
C ALA A 449 20.27 16.68 -11.22
N THR A 450 20.30 15.54 -11.92
CA THR A 450 19.36 15.21 -13.00
C THR A 450 18.12 14.46 -12.51
N VAL A 451 18.07 14.09 -11.24
CA VAL A 451 16.92 13.41 -10.60
C VAL A 451 16.08 14.47 -9.90
N SER A 452 14.82 14.55 -10.25
CA SER A 452 13.84 15.44 -9.62
C SER A 452 12.87 14.63 -8.78
N PRO A 453 13.10 14.46 -7.46
CA PRO A 453 12.18 13.73 -6.62
C PRO A 453 10.82 14.41 -6.55
N ILE A 454 9.76 13.63 -6.61
CA ILE A 454 8.42 14.08 -6.29
C ILE A 454 8.18 13.79 -4.82
N THR A 455 7.95 14.83 -4.03
CA THR A 455 7.61 14.72 -2.61
C THR A 455 6.19 15.20 -2.38
N TYR A 456 5.63 14.75 -1.28
CA TYR A 456 4.30 15.13 -0.85
C TYR A 456 4.34 15.79 0.53
N GLY A 457 3.18 16.11 1.09
CA GLY A 457 3.11 16.90 2.31
C GLY A 457 3.77 16.24 3.51
N TYR A 458 3.79 14.89 3.60
CA TYR A 458 4.50 14.19 4.67
C TYR A 458 5.98 14.56 4.72
N ALA A 459 6.69 14.44 3.61
CA ALA A 459 8.12 14.78 3.53
C ALA A 459 8.38 16.26 3.85
N LYS A 460 7.49 17.14 3.37
CA LYS A 460 7.57 18.58 3.66
C LYS A 460 7.36 18.89 5.14
N ARG A 461 6.34 18.31 5.76
CA ARG A 461 6.02 18.52 7.18
C ARG A 461 7.06 17.91 8.10
N THR A 462 7.57 16.70 7.73
CA THR A 462 8.48 15.93 8.60
C THR A 462 9.94 16.39 8.47
N TRP A 463 10.41 16.68 7.25
CA TRP A 463 11.83 16.94 6.98
C TRP A 463 12.11 18.31 6.34
N GLY A 464 11.08 19.08 6.00
CA GLY A 464 11.25 20.40 5.40
C GLY A 464 11.90 20.38 4.02
N PHE A 465 11.72 19.32 3.22
CA PHE A 465 12.36 19.19 1.92
C PHE A 465 11.87 20.27 0.94
N PRO A 466 12.79 20.88 0.17
CA PRO A 466 12.47 21.98 -0.74
C PRO A 466 11.93 21.51 -2.11
N PHE A 467 11.62 20.23 -2.27
CA PHE A 467 11.19 19.68 -3.54
C PHE A 467 9.79 20.17 -3.93
N ALA A 468 9.55 20.33 -5.23
CA ALA A 468 8.23 20.62 -5.77
C ALA A 468 7.27 19.43 -5.59
N GLN A 469 6.00 19.77 -5.41
CA GLN A 469 4.92 18.79 -5.38
C GLN A 469 4.52 18.38 -6.79
#